data_6ef75c0839631b7e6e52a8c7ab3174a5
#
_entry.id   6ef75c0839631b7e6e52a8c7ab3174a5
#
_cell.length_a   1.000
_cell.length_b   1.000
_cell.length_c   1.000
_cell.angle_alpha   90.00
_cell.angle_beta   90.00
_cell.angle_gamma   90.00
#
_symmetry.space_group_name_H-M   'P 1'
#
loop_
_entity.id
_entity.type
_entity.pdbx_description
1 polymer ?
#
loop_
_entity_poly.entity_id
_entity_poly.type
_entity_poly.pdbx_seq_one_letter_code
_entity_poly.pdbx_strand_id
1 'polypeptide(L)'
;MAKYIKQEVPDMKKTGEQKVFYRMKVERNIDFQEFIQKLCSRHTGISRGEALRVLVSASETLAELLGEGYSVTLDDWGTFKATIGLEEGKEMDTLDGDESKRNARSLHLNGVNFQADKKLVRNARRRCKLERAGVVRVNRSPYTKEERLQKALEYLEENKVLKVNQYMELTGLAHTTAANELRTFSRDASSGIISVGRRPAVVYVKR
;
A
#
# COMPACT_ATOMS: atom_id res chain seq x y z
N MET A 1 17.47 -5.90 -17.35
CA MET A 1 16.12 -5.99 -17.92
C MET A 1 15.13 -5.80 -16.78
N ALA A 2 13.99 -5.17 -17.04
CA ALA A 2 12.95 -5.00 -16.01
C ALA A 2 12.20 -6.32 -15.81
N LYS A 3 11.91 -6.70 -14.57
CA LYS A 3 11.23 -7.93 -14.26
C LYS A 3 9.75 -7.71 -13.99
N TYR A 4 8.91 -8.65 -14.43
CA TYR A 4 7.49 -8.63 -14.09
C TYR A 4 7.07 -9.92 -13.40
N ILE A 5 6.07 -9.81 -12.54
CA ILE A 5 5.43 -10.92 -11.86
C ILE A 5 3.97 -11.03 -12.30
N LYS A 6 3.50 -12.28 -12.39
CA LYS A 6 2.10 -12.60 -12.55
C LYS A 6 1.49 -12.74 -11.16
N GLN A 7 0.55 -11.88 -10.82
CA GLN A 7 -0.09 -11.87 -9.51
C GLN A 7 -1.55 -12.28 -9.63
N GLU A 8 -1.97 -13.21 -8.79
CA GLU A 8 -3.37 -13.61 -8.68
C GLU A 8 -4.18 -12.48 -8.03
N VAL A 9 -5.38 -12.24 -8.56
CA VAL A 9 -6.36 -11.31 -7.95
C VAL A 9 -7.21 -12.09 -6.94
N PRO A 10 -7.38 -11.58 -5.70
CA PRO A 10 -8.31 -12.19 -4.78
C PRO A 10 -9.73 -12.20 -5.36
N ASP A 11 -10.38 -13.36 -5.38
CA ASP A 11 -11.77 -13.47 -5.82
C ASP A 11 -12.71 -12.95 -4.74
N MET A 12 -12.93 -11.63 -4.73
CA MET A 12 -13.82 -10.97 -3.77
C MET A 12 -15.31 -11.32 -3.97
N LYS A 13 -15.70 -11.73 -5.19
CA LYS A 13 -17.08 -12.07 -5.54
C LYS A 13 -17.39 -13.57 -5.43
N LYS A 14 -16.41 -14.39 -5.06
CA LYS A 14 -16.52 -15.85 -4.94
C LYS A 14 -17.07 -16.54 -6.21
N THR A 15 -16.70 -16.03 -7.38
CA THR A 15 -17.12 -16.57 -8.68
C THR A 15 -16.36 -17.83 -9.07
N GLY A 16 -15.31 -18.20 -8.34
CA GLY A 16 -14.41 -19.33 -8.66
C GLY A 16 -13.39 -19.02 -9.79
N GLU A 17 -13.50 -17.87 -10.44
CA GLU A 17 -12.58 -17.48 -11.51
C GLU A 17 -11.24 -16.98 -10.96
N GLN A 18 -10.16 -17.60 -11.37
CA GLN A 18 -8.80 -17.15 -11.03
C GLN A 18 -8.34 -16.08 -12.01
N LYS A 19 -8.61 -14.83 -11.69
CA LYS A 19 -8.09 -13.68 -12.46
C LYS A 19 -6.65 -13.37 -12.06
N VAL A 20 -5.86 -12.91 -13.02
CA VAL A 20 -4.47 -12.52 -12.80
C VAL A 20 -4.21 -11.17 -13.43
N PHE A 21 -3.29 -10.41 -12.82
CA PHE A 21 -2.74 -9.22 -13.42
C PHE A 21 -1.22 -9.27 -13.43
N TYR A 22 -0.62 -8.49 -14.32
CA TYR A 22 0.82 -8.38 -14.42
C TYR A 22 1.29 -7.12 -13.71
N ARG A 23 2.31 -7.26 -12.88
CA ARG A 23 2.91 -6.16 -12.12
C ARG A 23 4.42 -6.14 -12.34
N MET A 24 4.96 -4.95 -12.51
CA MET A 24 6.41 -4.78 -12.52
C MET A 24 6.97 -5.11 -11.15
N LYS A 25 8.01 -5.93 -11.09
CA LYS A 25 8.77 -6.17 -9.87
C LYS A 25 9.71 -4.99 -9.66
N VAL A 26 9.45 -4.18 -8.64
CA VAL A 26 10.37 -3.13 -8.21
C VAL A 26 11.55 -3.82 -7.53
N GLU A 27 12.75 -3.67 -8.06
CA GLU A 27 13.96 -4.29 -7.50
C GLU A 27 14.47 -3.48 -6.30
N ARG A 28 14.56 -2.16 -6.46
CA ARG A 28 14.93 -1.24 -5.38
C ARG A 28 14.47 0.18 -5.68
N ASN A 29 14.47 1.02 -4.67
CA ASN A 29 14.31 2.45 -4.84
C ASN A 29 15.65 3.08 -5.23
N ILE A 30 15.63 4.03 -6.16
CA ILE A 30 16.75 4.91 -6.47
C ILE A 30 16.53 6.21 -5.70
N ASP A 31 17.43 6.54 -4.80
CA ASP A 31 17.33 7.76 -4.03
C ASP A 31 17.73 9.01 -4.85
N PHE A 32 17.54 10.17 -4.26
CA PHE A 32 17.81 11.45 -4.92
C PHE A 32 19.29 11.63 -5.30
N GLN A 33 20.20 11.17 -4.46
CA GLN A 33 21.63 11.30 -4.69
C GLN A 33 22.11 10.39 -5.83
N GLU A 34 21.61 9.17 -5.88
CA GLU A 34 21.89 8.24 -6.97
C GLU A 34 21.27 8.73 -8.29
N PHE A 35 20.06 9.33 -8.23
CA PHE A 35 19.43 9.92 -9.39
C PHE A 35 20.29 11.03 -9.99
N ILE A 36 20.80 11.97 -9.16
CA ILE A 36 21.70 13.05 -9.59
C ILE A 36 22.99 12.47 -10.16
N GLN A 37 23.59 11.46 -9.52
CA GLN A 37 24.79 10.82 -10.02
C GLN A 37 24.57 10.23 -11.42
N LYS A 38 23.45 9.54 -11.65
CA LYS A 38 23.09 8.99 -12.95
C LYS A 38 22.79 10.07 -14.00
N LEU A 39 22.20 11.19 -13.59
CA LEU A 39 21.95 12.33 -14.46
C LEU A 39 23.28 12.91 -14.96
N CYS A 40 24.21 13.24 -14.05
CA CYS A 40 25.52 13.80 -14.39
C CYS A 40 26.41 12.85 -15.20
N SER A 41 26.35 11.54 -14.92
CA SER A 41 27.12 10.55 -15.66
C SER A 41 26.68 10.39 -17.13
N ARG A 42 25.42 10.71 -17.45
CA ARG A 42 24.88 10.64 -18.81
C ARG A 42 25.03 11.96 -19.59
N HIS A 43 25.11 13.05 -18.87
CA HIS A 43 25.16 14.41 -19.41
C HIS A 43 26.41 15.13 -18.88
N THR A 44 27.52 14.96 -19.56
CA THR A 44 28.85 15.40 -19.12
C THR A 44 29.02 16.93 -18.94
N GLY A 45 28.08 17.73 -19.43
CA GLY A 45 28.07 19.19 -19.28
C GLY A 45 27.41 19.71 -17.99
N ILE A 46 26.87 18.85 -17.12
CA ILE A 46 26.18 19.27 -15.91
C ILE A 46 26.94 18.77 -14.69
N SER A 47 27.39 19.70 -13.85
CA SER A 47 27.99 19.35 -12.58
C SER A 47 26.94 18.86 -11.55
N ARG A 48 27.38 18.07 -10.57
CA ARG A 48 26.52 17.57 -9.50
C ARG A 48 25.89 18.72 -8.68
N GLY A 49 26.68 19.78 -8.43
CA GLY A 49 26.16 20.92 -7.67
C GLY A 49 25.11 21.73 -8.41
N GLU A 50 25.26 21.90 -9.72
CA GLU A 50 24.22 22.53 -10.56
C GLU A 50 22.96 21.71 -10.63
N ALA A 51 23.07 20.42 -10.88
CA ALA A 51 21.92 19.51 -10.91
C ALA A 51 21.14 19.53 -9.57
N LEU A 52 21.86 19.46 -8.45
CA LEU A 52 21.29 19.54 -7.11
C LEU A 52 20.53 20.86 -6.91
N ARG A 53 21.19 21.99 -7.20
CA ARG A 53 20.60 23.32 -7.01
C ARG A 53 19.32 23.49 -7.84
N VAL A 54 19.35 23.13 -9.12
CA VAL A 54 18.18 23.25 -10.02
C VAL A 54 17.02 22.38 -9.53
N LEU A 55 17.27 21.13 -9.15
CA LEU A 55 16.21 20.22 -8.71
C LEU A 55 15.61 20.64 -7.35
N VAL A 56 16.42 21.15 -6.43
CA VAL A 56 15.92 21.68 -5.14
C VAL A 56 15.05 22.91 -5.39
N SER A 57 15.56 23.91 -6.14
CA SER A 57 14.79 25.12 -6.46
C SER A 57 13.50 24.81 -7.23
N ALA A 58 13.52 23.84 -8.14
CA ALA A 58 12.31 23.39 -8.84
C ALA A 58 11.28 22.78 -7.89
N SER A 59 11.74 22.00 -6.89
CA SER A 59 10.85 21.42 -5.88
C SER A 59 10.22 22.49 -4.98
N GLU A 60 10.99 23.49 -4.56
CA GLU A 60 10.50 24.63 -3.76
C GLU A 60 9.45 25.43 -4.53
N THR A 61 9.76 25.82 -5.76
CA THR A 61 8.83 26.56 -6.63
C THR A 61 7.53 25.77 -6.90
N LEU A 62 7.66 24.45 -7.11
CA LEU A 62 6.49 23.57 -7.29
C LEU A 62 5.61 23.58 -6.04
N ALA A 63 6.21 23.50 -4.85
CA ALA A 63 5.46 23.51 -3.58
C ALA A 63 4.73 24.85 -3.36
N GLU A 64 5.37 25.99 -3.68
CA GLU A 64 4.76 27.31 -3.61
C GLU A 64 3.52 27.40 -4.53
N LEU A 65 3.70 27.09 -5.81
CA LEU A 65 2.62 27.17 -6.80
C LEU A 65 1.44 26.25 -6.46
N LEU A 66 1.71 25.04 -5.98
CA LEU A 66 0.65 24.12 -5.53
C LEU A 66 -0.07 24.63 -4.27
N GLY A 67 0.67 25.28 -3.36
CA GLY A 67 0.11 25.92 -2.16
C GLY A 67 -0.79 27.11 -2.48
N GLU A 68 -0.50 27.84 -3.56
CA GLU A 68 -1.31 28.93 -4.10
C GLU A 68 -2.54 28.45 -4.90
N GLY A 69 -2.69 27.11 -5.09
CA GLY A 69 -3.84 26.52 -5.77
C GLY A 69 -3.65 26.34 -7.28
N TYR A 70 -2.46 26.54 -7.80
CA TYR A 70 -2.18 26.28 -9.21
C TYR A 70 -1.97 24.79 -9.50
N SER A 71 -2.29 24.37 -10.70
CA SER A 71 -1.79 23.10 -11.26
C SER A 71 -0.54 23.40 -12.08
N VAL A 72 0.50 22.59 -11.92
CA VAL A 72 1.79 22.78 -12.60
C VAL A 72 2.02 21.65 -13.59
N THR A 73 2.20 22.02 -14.85
CA THR A 73 2.58 21.06 -15.91
C THR A 73 4.06 21.26 -16.27
N LEU A 74 4.83 20.21 -16.12
CA LEU A 74 6.20 20.14 -16.61
C LEU A 74 6.24 19.28 -17.87
N ASP A 75 6.69 19.86 -18.96
CA ASP A 75 6.78 19.15 -20.25
C ASP A 75 7.67 17.91 -20.13
N ASP A 76 7.23 16.83 -20.77
CA ASP A 76 7.87 15.52 -20.71
C ASP A 76 7.86 14.82 -19.36
N TRP A 77 7.35 15.44 -18.29
CA TRP A 77 7.18 14.85 -16.96
C TRP A 77 5.72 14.54 -16.69
N GLY A 78 4.90 15.57 -16.61
CA GLY A 78 3.48 15.42 -16.28
C GLY A 78 2.92 16.63 -15.55
N THR A 79 1.72 16.47 -15.03
CA THR A 79 0.97 17.51 -14.34
C THR A 79 0.79 17.16 -12.87
N PHE A 80 1.08 18.13 -12.02
CA PHE A 80 0.89 18.08 -10.58
C PHE A 80 -0.34 18.91 -10.19
N LYS A 81 -1.18 18.36 -9.30
CA LYS A 81 -2.37 19.04 -8.77
C LYS A 81 -2.49 18.76 -7.29
N ALA A 82 -2.65 19.81 -6.49
CA ALA A 82 -2.95 19.66 -5.08
C ALA A 82 -4.35 19.08 -4.86
N THR A 83 -4.51 18.35 -3.78
CA THR A 83 -5.81 17.82 -3.31
C THR A 83 -6.07 18.32 -1.89
N ILE A 84 -7.33 18.61 -1.61
CA ILE A 84 -7.79 19.08 -0.29
C ILE A 84 -8.47 17.92 0.42
N GLY A 85 -8.25 17.80 1.70
CA GLY A 85 -8.92 16.88 2.61
C GLY A 85 -9.53 17.59 3.79
N LEU A 86 -10.36 16.88 4.53
CA LEU A 86 -10.92 17.32 5.81
C LEU A 86 -9.95 17.03 6.94
N GLU A 87 -9.90 17.90 7.94
CA GLU A 87 -9.21 17.65 9.19
C GLU A 87 -9.79 16.41 9.90
N GLU A 88 -8.96 15.72 10.65
CA GLU A 88 -9.34 14.48 11.34
C GLU A 88 -10.53 14.70 12.28
N GLY A 89 -11.51 13.80 12.21
CA GLY A 89 -12.73 13.88 13.01
C GLY A 89 -13.82 14.82 12.47
N LYS A 90 -13.68 15.35 11.27
CA LYS A 90 -14.73 16.14 10.59
C LYS A 90 -15.54 15.26 9.65
N GLU A 91 -16.86 15.40 9.70
CA GLU A 91 -17.78 14.72 8.79
C GLU A 91 -17.81 15.40 7.42
N MET A 92 -18.12 14.62 6.37
CA MET A 92 -18.32 15.18 5.04
C MET A 92 -19.62 15.97 4.97
N ASP A 93 -19.60 17.14 4.30
CA ASP A 93 -20.80 17.93 4.04
C ASP A 93 -21.68 17.24 2.98
N THR A 94 -22.99 17.39 3.12
CA THR A 94 -23.96 17.02 2.08
C THR A 94 -24.27 18.21 1.20
N LEU A 95 -24.51 18.00 -0.09
CA LEU A 95 -24.73 19.09 -1.06
C LEU A 95 -26.03 19.88 -0.76
N ASP A 96 -27.03 19.21 -0.19
CA ASP A 96 -28.38 19.74 0.08
C ASP A 96 -28.62 20.04 1.58
N GLY A 97 -27.57 20.03 2.40
CA GLY A 97 -27.68 20.31 3.83
C GLY A 97 -27.81 21.81 4.11
N ASP A 98 -28.75 22.16 4.96
CA ASP A 98 -28.94 23.52 5.50
C ASP A 98 -27.84 23.88 6.53
N GLU A 99 -26.67 23.33 6.36
CA GLU A 99 -25.56 23.40 7.30
C GLU A 99 -24.74 24.66 7.11
N SER A 100 -24.25 25.17 8.22
CA SER A 100 -23.35 26.32 8.29
C SER A 100 -22.19 26.15 7.33
N LYS A 101 -21.90 27.15 6.51
CA LYS A 101 -20.76 27.16 5.56
C LYS A 101 -19.49 26.70 6.29
N ARG A 102 -18.90 25.62 5.79
CA ARG A 102 -17.68 25.05 6.37
C ARG A 102 -16.56 26.09 6.37
N ASN A 103 -15.88 26.23 7.49
CA ASN A 103 -14.75 27.13 7.61
C ASN A 103 -13.51 26.51 6.93
N ALA A 104 -12.73 27.32 6.23
CA ALA A 104 -11.45 26.91 5.62
C ALA A 104 -10.47 26.26 6.61
N ARG A 105 -10.57 26.58 7.91
CA ARG A 105 -9.77 25.95 8.98
C ARG A 105 -10.03 24.45 9.16
N SER A 106 -11.13 23.93 8.65
CA SER A 106 -11.44 22.50 8.68
C SER A 106 -10.96 21.74 7.43
N LEU A 107 -10.25 22.43 6.54
CA LEU A 107 -9.68 21.91 5.32
C LEU A 107 -8.16 22.04 5.34
N HIS A 108 -7.46 21.05 4.80
CA HIS A 108 -6.02 21.13 4.61
C HIS A 108 -5.63 20.52 3.26
N LEU A 109 -4.43 20.84 2.80
CA LEU A 109 -3.85 20.20 1.63
C LEU A 109 -3.48 18.76 2.01
N ASN A 110 -4.20 17.79 1.47
CA ASN A 110 -4.06 16.37 1.83
C ASN A 110 -3.01 15.63 1.00
N GLY A 111 -2.69 16.14 -0.19
CA GLY A 111 -1.70 15.49 -1.04
C GLY A 111 -1.55 16.17 -2.39
N VAL A 112 -0.70 15.57 -3.22
CA VAL A 112 -0.46 16.00 -4.60
C VAL A 112 -0.67 14.82 -5.53
N ASN A 113 -1.61 14.97 -6.46
CA ASN A 113 -1.80 14.03 -7.55
C ASN A 113 -0.83 14.33 -8.68
N PHE A 114 -0.15 13.31 -9.16
CA PHE A 114 0.73 13.38 -10.31
C PHE A 114 0.17 12.55 -11.48
N GLN A 115 0.00 13.20 -12.62
CA GLN A 115 -0.38 12.55 -13.86
C GLN A 115 0.78 12.61 -14.84
N ALA A 116 1.40 11.46 -15.12
CA ALA A 116 2.55 11.38 -16.02
C ALA A 116 2.18 11.80 -17.44
N ASP A 117 3.09 12.52 -18.10
CA ASP A 117 2.96 12.86 -19.52
C ASP A 117 3.04 11.61 -20.39
N LYS A 118 2.26 11.60 -21.47
CA LYS A 118 2.23 10.48 -22.44
C LYS A 118 3.59 10.23 -23.09
N LYS A 119 4.40 11.27 -23.25
CA LYS A 119 5.74 11.18 -23.83
C LYS A 119 6.72 10.52 -22.85
N LEU A 120 6.63 10.83 -21.55
CA LEU A 120 7.39 10.11 -20.51
C LEU A 120 7.09 8.61 -20.56
N VAL A 121 5.81 8.25 -20.54
CA VAL A 121 5.38 6.84 -20.60
C VAL A 121 5.85 6.16 -21.87
N ARG A 122 5.73 6.83 -23.02
CA ARG A 122 6.19 6.32 -24.31
C ARG A 122 7.69 6.07 -24.33
N ASN A 123 8.47 7.02 -23.80
CA ASN A 123 9.93 6.91 -23.73
C ASN A 123 10.38 5.80 -22.77
N ALA A 124 9.73 5.65 -21.64
CA ALA A 124 9.96 4.54 -20.72
C ALA A 124 9.63 3.18 -21.38
N ARG A 125 8.50 3.09 -22.09
CA ARG A 125 8.09 1.87 -22.83
C ARG A 125 9.12 1.45 -23.86
N ARG A 126 9.66 2.39 -24.64
CA ARG A 126 10.69 2.10 -25.66
C ARG A 126 11.97 1.51 -25.07
N ARG A 127 12.31 1.89 -23.83
CA ARG A 127 13.51 1.43 -23.12
C ARG A 127 13.28 0.19 -22.27
N CYS A 128 12.02 -0.17 -22.04
CA CYS A 128 11.65 -1.28 -21.18
C CYS A 128 11.73 -2.60 -21.94
N LYS A 129 12.63 -3.49 -21.50
CA LYS A 129 12.66 -4.90 -21.90
C LYS A 129 12.23 -5.73 -20.70
N LEU A 130 11.11 -6.46 -20.85
CA LEU A 130 10.49 -7.21 -19.76
C LEU A 130 10.94 -8.66 -19.75
N GLU A 131 11.26 -9.16 -18.57
CA GLU A 131 11.59 -10.55 -18.30
C GLU A 131 10.68 -11.10 -17.20
N ARG A 132 10.23 -12.34 -17.32
CA ARG A 132 9.37 -12.97 -16.33
C ARG A 132 10.18 -13.36 -15.09
N ALA A 133 9.78 -12.84 -13.91
CA ALA A 133 10.46 -13.14 -12.64
C ALA A 133 9.75 -14.21 -11.79
N GLY A 134 8.46 -14.46 -12.02
CA GLY A 134 7.72 -15.45 -11.24
C GLY A 134 6.22 -15.22 -11.19
N VAL A 135 5.59 -16.00 -10.31
CA VAL A 135 4.14 -15.95 -10.05
C VAL A 135 3.96 -15.75 -8.56
N VAL A 136 3.14 -14.76 -8.19
CA VAL A 136 2.67 -14.55 -6.82
C VAL A 136 1.23 -15.01 -6.76
N ARG A 137 0.96 -16.01 -5.97
CA ARG A 137 -0.37 -16.53 -5.71
C ARG A 137 -0.92 -15.90 -4.43
N VAL A 138 -2.22 -15.75 -4.35
CA VAL A 138 -2.88 -15.39 -3.09
C VAL A 138 -2.70 -16.54 -2.12
N ASN A 139 -2.18 -16.27 -0.93
CA ASN A 139 -2.10 -17.29 0.11
C ASN A 139 -3.52 -17.68 0.51
N ARG A 140 -3.95 -18.83 0.06
CA ARG A 140 -5.21 -19.46 0.47
C ARG A 140 -4.88 -20.57 1.44
N SER A 141 -5.50 -20.53 2.60
CA SER A 141 -5.48 -21.68 3.49
C SER A 141 -6.14 -22.88 2.78
N PRO A 142 -5.56 -24.06 2.83
CA PRO A 142 -6.19 -25.27 2.30
C PRO A 142 -7.40 -25.73 3.15
N TYR A 143 -7.61 -25.09 4.31
CA TYR A 143 -8.62 -25.46 5.29
C TYR A 143 -9.80 -24.49 5.30
N THR A 144 -11.01 -24.99 5.55
CA THR A 144 -12.20 -24.17 5.83
C THR A 144 -12.04 -23.43 7.17
N LYS A 145 -12.91 -22.48 7.45
CA LYS A 145 -12.84 -21.71 8.71
C LYS A 145 -13.06 -22.62 9.92
N GLU A 146 -13.96 -23.59 9.79
CA GLU A 146 -14.29 -24.59 10.81
C GLU A 146 -13.09 -25.53 11.08
N GLU A 147 -12.46 -26.03 10.03
CA GLU A 147 -11.25 -26.86 10.16
C GLU A 147 -10.09 -26.09 10.79
N ARG A 148 -9.95 -24.81 10.48
CA ARG A 148 -8.92 -23.96 11.10
C ARG A 148 -9.18 -23.72 12.57
N LEU A 149 -10.46 -23.54 12.97
CA LEU A 149 -10.84 -23.45 14.38
C LEU A 149 -10.49 -24.74 15.10
N GLN A 150 -10.82 -25.89 14.52
CA GLN A 150 -10.52 -27.19 15.11
C GLN A 150 -9.03 -27.39 15.32
N LYS A 151 -8.21 -27.08 14.30
CA LYS A 151 -6.73 -27.12 14.42
C LYS A 151 -6.20 -26.20 15.52
N ALA A 152 -6.80 -25.03 15.70
CA ALA A 152 -6.43 -24.11 16.76
C ALA A 152 -6.76 -24.70 18.16
N LEU A 153 -7.91 -25.35 18.30
CA LEU A 153 -8.31 -26.00 19.54
C LEU A 153 -7.43 -27.20 19.86
N GLU A 154 -7.14 -28.07 18.89
CA GLU A 154 -6.22 -29.20 19.02
C GLU A 154 -4.83 -28.71 19.48
N TYR A 155 -4.29 -27.66 18.83
CA TYR A 155 -3.02 -27.08 19.22
C TYR A 155 -3.04 -26.53 20.66
N LEU A 156 -4.15 -25.91 21.08
CA LEU A 156 -4.30 -25.37 22.43
C LEU A 156 -4.44 -26.45 23.49
N GLU A 157 -4.88 -27.65 23.16
CA GLU A 157 -4.89 -28.80 24.07
C GLU A 157 -3.46 -29.24 24.42
N GLU A 158 -2.56 -29.21 23.47
CA GLU A 158 -1.17 -29.62 23.66
C GLU A 158 -0.31 -28.48 24.24
N ASN A 159 -0.50 -27.23 23.76
CA ASN A 159 0.44 -26.14 23.98
C ASN A 159 -0.05 -25.01 24.91
N LYS A 160 -1.27 -25.09 25.43
CA LYS A 160 -1.90 -24.09 26.33
C LYS A 160 -2.05 -22.67 25.79
N VAL A 161 -1.15 -22.23 24.88
CA VAL A 161 -1.08 -20.85 24.35
C VAL A 161 -0.86 -20.90 22.86
N LEU A 162 -1.63 -20.09 22.11
CA LEU A 162 -1.52 -19.94 20.65
C LEU A 162 -1.20 -18.48 20.32
N LYS A 163 -0.11 -18.26 19.58
CA LYS A 163 0.25 -16.95 19.01
C LYS A 163 -0.17 -16.87 17.55
N VAL A 164 -0.31 -15.66 17.02
CA VAL A 164 -0.68 -15.42 15.61
C VAL A 164 0.28 -16.14 14.65
N ASN A 165 1.58 -16.11 14.91
CA ASN A 165 2.58 -16.77 14.04
C ASN A 165 2.39 -18.28 14.00
N GLN A 166 2.12 -18.91 15.14
CA GLN A 166 1.85 -20.34 15.22
C GLN A 166 0.57 -20.70 14.45
N TYR A 167 -0.48 -19.88 14.60
CA TYR A 167 -1.72 -20.07 13.86
C TYR A 167 -1.53 -19.91 12.34
N MET A 168 -0.65 -19.01 11.91
CA MET A 168 -0.25 -18.89 10.50
C MET A 168 0.39 -20.19 9.97
N GLU A 169 1.30 -20.76 10.74
CA GLU A 169 1.99 -22.02 10.37
C GLU A 169 0.99 -23.19 10.28
N LEU A 170 0.07 -23.29 11.23
CA LEU A 170 -0.96 -24.34 11.26
C LEU A 170 -1.96 -24.22 10.11
N THR A 171 -2.29 -23.01 9.68
CA THR A 171 -3.41 -22.78 8.78
C THR A 171 -3.01 -22.30 7.39
N GLY A 172 -1.75 -21.87 7.19
CA GLY A 172 -1.28 -21.28 5.94
C GLY A 172 -1.83 -19.88 5.64
N LEU A 173 -2.47 -19.23 6.61
CA LEU A 173 -3.00 -17.87 6.45
C LEU A 173 -1.91 -16.82 6.51
N ALA A 174 -2.11 -15.68 5.81
CA ALA A 174 -1.27 -14.50 5.99
C ALA A 174 -1.50 -13.86 7.39
N HIS A 175 -0.48 -13.21 7.95
CA HIS A 175 -0.48 -12.65 9.30
C HIS A 175 -1.74 -11.83 9.65
N THR A 176 -2.12 -10.88 8.79
CA THR A 176 -3.29 -10.02 9.02
C THR A 176 -4.58 -10.81 9.06
N THR A 177 -4.73 -11.79 8.17
CA THR A 177 -5.93 -12.66 8.11
C THR A 177 -5.99 -13.55 9.34
N ALA A 178 -4.88 -14.18 9.71
CA ALA A 178 -4.75 -15.01 10.90
C ALA A 178 -5.08 -14.24 12.19
N ALA A 179 -4.53 -13.02 12.33
CA ALA A 179 -4.79 -12.16 13.48
C ALA A 179 -6.26 -11.73 13.57
N ASN A 180 -6.89 -11.40 12.44
CA ASN A 180 -8.29 -11.01 12.39
C ASN A 180 -9.21 -12.20 12.70
N GLU A 181 -8.89 -13.37 12.18
CA GLU A 181 -9.67 -14.60 12.40
C GLU A 181 -9.61 -15.03 13.87
N LEU A 182 -8.43 -15.07 14.49
CA LEU A 182 -8.27 -15.34 15.91
C LEU A 182 -9.00 -14.32 16.80
N ARG A 183 -8.99 -13.05 16.40
CA ARG A 183 -9.77 -12.00 17.10
C ARG A 183 -11.27 -12.25 16.97
N THR A 184 -11.74 -12.72 15.82
CA THR A 184 -13.15 -13.08 15.62
C THR A 184 -13.53 -14.29 16.50
N PHE A 185 -12.70 -15.33 16.51
CA PHE A 185 -12.92 -16.47 17.39
C PHE A 185 -12.93 -16.08 18.87
N SER A 186 -12.01 -15.21 19.31
CA SER A 186 -11.97 -14.80 20.72
C SER A 186 -13.17 -13.97 21.17
N ARG A 187 -13.92 -13.37 20.24
CA ARG A 187 -15.17 -12.64 20.53
C ARG A 187 -16.40 -13.55 20.52
N ASP A 188 -16.30 -14.66 19.83
CA ASP A 188 -17.37 -15.64 19.73
C ASP A 188 -17.28 -16.60 20.91
N ALA A 189 -18.29 -16.58 21.77
CA ALA A 189 -18.35 -17.44 22.95
C ALA A 189 -18.39 -18.94 22.60
N SER A 190 -18.92 -19.29 21.42
CA SER A 190 -19.04 -20.66 20.95
C SER A 190 -17.74 -21.25 20.41
N SER A 191 -16.76 -20.43 20.10
CA SER A 191 -15.47 -20.85 19.52
C SER A 191 -14.56 -21.61 20.49
N GLY A 192 -14.79 -21.48 21.81
CA GLY A 192 -13.91 -22.07 22.83
C GLY A 192 -12.52 -21.40 22.98
N ILE A 193 -12.28 -20.25 22.31
CA ILE A 193 -11.01 -19.51 22.36
C ILE A 193 -11.24 -18.16 23.00
N ILE A 194 -10.31 -17.73 23.86
CA ILE A 194 -10.28 -16.37 24.42
C ILE A 194 -8.90 -15.74 24.22
N SER A 195 -8.88 -14.41 24.14
CA SER A 195 -7.64 -13.64 24.07
C SER A 195 -7.20 -13.20 25.47
N VAL A 196 -5.91 -13.34 25.78
CA VAL A 196 -5.30 -12.92 27.04
C VAL A 196 -4.10 -12.00 26.75
N GLY A 197 -3.92 -10.97 27.57
CA GLY A 197 -2.85 -10.01 27.42
C GLY A 197 -3.27 -8.71 26.71
N ARG A 198 -2.33 -7.75 26.64
CA ARG A 198 -2.50 -6.46 25.94
C ARG A 198 -1.49 -6.34 24.82
N ARG A 199 -1.82 -5.55 23.81
CA ARG A 199 -0.87 -5.27 22.72
C ARG A 199 0.45 -4.71 23.26
N PRO A 200 1.59 -5.20 22.78
CA PRO A 200 1.78 -6.13 21.64
C PRO A 200 1.74 -7.63 22.00
N ALA A 201 1.57 -8.02 23.27
CA ALA A 201 1.72 -9.38 23.77
C ALA A 201 0.37 -10.14 23.91
N VAL A 202 -0.54 -10.01 22.95
CA VAL A 202 -1.79 -10.78 22.94
C VAL A 202 -1.52 -12.22 22.55
N VAL A 203 -2.02 -13.14 23.37
CA VAL A 203 -2.04 -14.60 23.12
C VAL A 203 -3.45 -15.14 23.22
N TYR A 204 -3.69 -16.29 22.64
CA TYR A 204 -4.98 -16.98 22.63
C TYR A 204 -4.87 -18.26 23.41
N VAL A 205 -5.88 -18.54 24.22
CA VAL A 205 -5.95 -19.73 25.07
C VAL A 205 -7.33 -20.37 24.96
N LYS A 206 -7.43 -21.65 25.32
CA LYS A 206 -8.72 -22.36 25.40
C LYS A 206 -9.53 -21.77 26.56
N ARG A 207 -10.82 -21.61 26.35
CA ARG A 207 -11.75 -21.09 27.36
C ARG A 207 -11.98 -22.12 28.43
#